data_4b5af521700a64bea6f6abb9ec8a033c
#
_entry.id   4b5af521700a64bea6f6abb9ec8a033c
#
_cell.length_a   1.000
_cell.length_b   1.000
_cell.length_c   1.000
_cell.angle_alpha   90.00
_cell.angle_beta   90.00
_cell.angle_gamma   90.00
#
_symmetry.space_group_name_H-M   'P 1'
#
loop_
_entity.id
_entity.type
_entity.pdbx_description
1 polymer ?
#
loop_
_entity_poly.entity_id
_entity_poly.type
_entity_poly.pdbx_seq_one_letter_code
_entity_poly.pdbx_strand_id
1 'polypeptide(L)'
;YDLSKDWTQYNDVSAQYPEKVKELEALFWKEAERNQVLPMDSTTFTRSLLPRPNLTAGRTEFTYGGKITGTPNANAPNVLASSYNIKAEIEVPEGGGEGMLVTHGGRFAGYGFYLLKGKPVYLYNLFGMQRTRWEGKQALTPGKHTLEFDFVYDGKGAETLLYGDPSGLGQGGTGTLKVDGKVVATRKIEKTIPMLMQWAESFDVGADTGSPVADEDYHTPFRFTGKLDKLTLTIDRPKL
;
A
#
# COMPACT_ATOMS: atom_id res chain seq x y z
N TYR A 1 18.67 11.14 32.38
CA TYR A 1 17.52 10.61 33.13
C TYR A 1 17.90 9.28 33.78
N ASP A 2 17.32 8.99 34.93
CA ASP A 2 17.45 7.69 35.61
C ASP A 2 16.15 6.89 35.42
N LEU A 3 16.12 6.04 34.40
CA LEU A 3 14.91 5.29 34.00
C LEU A 3 14.44 4.29 35.08
N SER A 4 15.29 3.93 36.04
CA SER A 4 14.89 3.06 37.15
C SER A 4 13.97 3.77 38.15
N LYS A 5 13.98 5.11 38.19
CA LYS A 5 13.22 5.96 39.09
C LYS A 5 12.22 6.85 38.37
N ASP A 6 12.51 7.20 37.12
CA ASP A 6 11.72 8.12 36.28
C ASP A 6 11.66 7.63 34.83
N TRP A 7 10.77 6.67 34.59
CA TRP A 7 10.56 6.09 33.26
C TRP A 7 9.95 7.11 32.27
N THR A 8 9.36 8.21 32.78
CA THR A 8 8.77 9.28 31.93
C THR A 8 9.81 10.28 31.43
N GLN A 9 11.05 10.23 31.98
CA GLN A 9 12.12 11.15 31.63
C GLN A 9 11.76 12.62 31.93
N TYR A 10 10.95 12.87 32.95
CA TYR A 10 10.54 14.21 33.34
C TYR A 10 11.65 14.97 34.09
N ASN A 11 12.40 14.25 34.94
CA ASN A 11 13.43 14.84 35.78
C ASN A 11 14.82 14.66 35.15
N ASP A 12 15.37 15.72 34.58
CA ASP A 12 16.75 15.74 34.09
C ASP A 12 17.73 15.74 35.25
N VAL A 13 18.51 14.70 35.36
CA VAL A 13 19.55 14.53 36.42
C VAL A 13 20.98 14.68 35.87
N SER A 14 21.16 15.15 34.64
CA SER A 14 22.45 15.27 33.96
C SER A 14 23.46 16.12 34.78
N ALA A 15 22.99 17.23 35.36
CA ALA A 15 23.81 18.09 36.20
C ALA A 15 24.30 17.41 37.50
N GLN A 16 23.59 16.39 37.99
CA GLN A 16 23.95 15.63 39.17
C GLN A 16 24.99 14.53 38.88
N TYR A 17 25.09 14.09 37.63
CA TYR A 17 25.93 12.98 37.20
C TYR A 17 26.79 13.33 35.97
N PRO A 18 27.61 14.40 35.99
CA PRO A 18 28.32 14.86 34.80
C PRO A 18 29.30 13.83 34.21
N GLU A 19 29.95 13.03 35.07
CA GLU A 19 30.86 11.97 34.59
C GLU A 19 30.10 10.82 33.89
N LYS A 20 28.87 10.52 34.33
CA LYS A 20 28.03 9.51 33.66
C LYS A 20 27.55 10.03 32.29
N VAL A 21 27.28 11.33 32.18
CA VAL A 21 26.93 11.94 30.90
C VAL A 21 28.08 11.80 29.92
N LYS A 22 29.32 12.12 30.32
CA LYS A 22 30.53 11.96 29.49
C LYS A 22 30.75 10.51 29.05
N GLU A 23 30.57 9.56 29.98
CA GLU A 23 30.70 8.14 29.70
C GLU A 23 29.69 7.70 28.62
N LEU A 24 28.43 8.09 28.80
CA LEU A 24 27.35 7.73 27.84
C LEU A 24 27.51 8.41 26.50
N GLU A 25 27.96 9.65 26.46
CA GLU A 25 28.27 10.37 25.24
C GLU A 25 29.40 9.68 24.46
N ALA A 26 30.48 9.31 25.13
CA ALA A 26 31.56 8.57 24.51
C ALA A 26 31.11 7.20 23.96
N LEU A 27 30.26 6.52 24.73
CA LEU A 27 29.66 5.27 24.29
C LEU A 27 28.77 5.46 23.06
N PHE A 28 27.94 6.51 23.07
CA PHE A 28 27.08 6.87 21.90
C PHE A 28 27.91 7.05 20.63
N TRP A 29 28.97 7.83 20.67
CA TRP A 29 29.81 8.09 19.49
C TRP A 29 30.49 6.81 19.00
N LYS A 30 30.99 5.99 19.91
CA LYS A 30 31.59 4.68 19.59
C LYS A 30 30.58 3.75 18.88
N GLU A 31 29.37 3.66 19.41
CA GLU A 31 28.34 2.82 18.79
C GLU A 31 27.80 3.42 17.48
N ALA A 32 27.71 4.75 17.39
CA ALA A 32 27.31 5.44 16.17
C ALA A 32 28.30 5.19 15.01
N GLU A 33 29.59 5.20 15.29
CA GLU A 33 30.63 4.86 14.31
C GLU A 33 30.55 3.38 13.91
N ARG A 34 30.49 2.50 14.91
CA ARG A 34 30.42 1.05 14.69
C ARG A 34 29.20 0.63 13.84
N ASN A 35 28.07 1.30 14.02
CA ASN A 35 26.80 0.98 13.34
C ASN A 35 26.55 1.87 12.11
N GLN A 36 27.54 2.62 11.64
CA GLN A 36 27.45 3.49 10.45
C GLN A 36 26.32 4.54 10.53
N VAL A 37 26.07 5.07 11.72
CA VAL A 37 25.07 6.13 11.95
C VAL A 37 25.61 7.51 11.54
N LEU A 38 26.92 7.65 11.45
CA LEU A 38 27.57 8.91 11.08
C LEU A 38 27.73 9.07 9.56
N PRO A 39 27.61 10.34 9.02
CA PRO A 39 27.25 11.54 9.76
C PRO A 39 25.77 11.55 10.15
N MET A 40 25.48 12.05 11.35
CA MET A 40 24.09 12.27 11.76
C MET A 40 23.48 13.39 10.92
N ASP A 41 22.22 13.17 10.52
CA ASP A 41 21.54 14.06 9.61
C ASP A 41 20.14 14.40 10.16
N SER A 42 19.89 15.69 10.39
CA SER A 42 18.61 16.22 10.85
C SER A 42 17.67 16.65 9.69
N THR A 43 18.05 16.36 8.43
CA THR A 43 17.32 16.82 7.25
C THR A 43 16.12 15.95 6.89
N THR A 44 15.46 15.31 7.85
CA THR A 44 14.34 14.39 7.63
C THR A 44 13.26 14.98 6.72
N PHE A 45 12.89 16.24 6.93
CA PHE A 45 11.88 16.92 6.13
C PHE A 45 12.40 17.28 4.74
N THR A 46 13.58 17.93 4.65
CA THR A 46 14.16 18.33 3.38
C THR A 46 14.56 17.15 2.50
N ARG A 47 14.92 16.02 3.11
CA ARG A 47 15.21 14.77 2.42
C ARG A 47 14.00 14.25 1.61
N SER A 48 12.79 14.54 2.05
CA SER A 48 11.56 14.19 1.33
C SER A 48 11.41 14.95 0.01
N LEU A 49 12.03 16.12 -0.10
CA LEU A 49 11.97 17.00 -1.26
C LEU A 49 13.11 16.74 -2.26
N LEU A 50 14.14 16.01 -1.87
CA LEU A 50 15.26 15.72 -2.75
C LEU A 50 14.89 14.70 -3.82
N PRO A 51 15.35 14.87 -5.06
CA PRO A 51 15.20 13.86 -6.10
C PRO A 51 15.81 12.52 -5.64
N ARG A 52 15.04 11.46 -5.77
CA ARG A 52 15.49 10.10 -5.43
C ARG A 52 15.45 9.22 -6.66
N PRO A 53 16.34 8.25 -6.78
CA PRO A 53 16.16 7.18 -7.72
C PRO A 53 14.78 6.56 -7.53
N ASN A 54 13.97 6.56 -8.57
CA ASN A 54 12.60 6.03 -8.53
C ASN A 54 12.39 5.10 -9.72
N LEU A 55 12.19 3.81 -9.45
CA LEU A 55 11.98 2.78 -10.46
C LEU A 55 10.66 2.94 -11.20
N THR A 56 9.73 3.74 -10.67
CA THR A 56 8.40 3.96 -11.23
C THR A 56 8.24 5.33 -11.89
N ALA A 57 9.26 6.21 -11.83
CA ALA A 57 9.20 7.56 -12.38
C ALA A 57 8.89 7.54 -13.88
N GLY A 58 7.86 8.28 -14.29
CA GLY A 58 7.44 8.38 -15.68
C GLY A 58 6.74 7.14 -16.26
N ARG A 59 6.68 6.04 -15.52
CA ARG A 59 5.97 4.84 -15.96
C ARG A 59 4.49 4.93 -15.65
N THR A 60 3.70 4.51 -16.62
CA THR A 60 2.22 4.41 -16.50
C THR A 60 1.74 2.97 -16.66
N GLU A 61 2.59 2.05 -17.07
CA GLU A 61 2.28 0.63 -17.20
C GLU A 61 3.30 -0.22 -16.46
N PHE A 62 2.79 -1.17 -15.70
CA PHE A 62 3.56 -2.12 -14.88
C PHE A 62 3.04 -3.53 -15.14
N THR A 63 3.95 -4.43 -15.48
CA THR A 63 3.63 -5.84 -15.73
C THR A 63 4.40 -6.72 -14.78
N TYR A 64 3.71 -7.66 -14.17
CA TYR A 64 4.25 -8.64 -13.23
C TYR A 64 3.90 -10.05 -13.70
N GLY A 65 4.89 -10.93 -13.74
CA GLY A 65 4.73 -12.36 -13.99
C GLY A 65 5.03 -13.13 -12.72
N GLY A 66 3.99 -13.71 -12.10
CA GLY A 66 4.16 -14.49 -10.88
C GLY A 66 4.22 -13.65 -9.60
N LYS A 67 4.76 -14.25 -8.54
CA LYS A 67 4.74 -13.69 -7.18
C LYS A 67 5.89 -12.71 -6.94
N ILE A 68 5.55 -11.53 -6.42
CA ILE A 68 6.49 -10.51 -5.94
C ILE A 68 5.97 -9.99 -4.61
N THR A 69 6.80 -9.96 -3.58
CA THR A 69 6.42 -9.51 -2.23
C THR A 69 7.44 -8.56 -1.64
N GLY A 70 7.01 -7.68 -0.74
CA GLY A 70 7.88 -6.77 -0.03
C GLY A 70 8.39 -5.60 -0.87
N THR A 71 7.69 -5.21 -1.95
CA THR A 71 8.08 -4.04 -2.73
C THR A 71 7.79 -2.77 -1.92
N PRO A 72 8.80 -1.94 -1.61
CA PRO A 72 8.58 -0.70 -0.87
C PRO A 72 7.67 0.27 -1.62
N ASN A 73 6.90 1.08 -0.88
CA ASN A 73 5.98 2.09 -1.44
C ASN A 73 6.62 2.98 -2.52
N ALA A 74 7.87 3.38 -2.33
CA ALA A 74 8.57 4.24 -3.30
C ALA A 74 8.83 3.56 -4.66
N ASN A 75 8.78 2.22 -4.71
CA ASN A 75 9.00 1.41 -5.91
C ASN A 75 7.73 0.74 -6.41
N ALA A 76 6.60 1.00 -5.75
CA ALA A 76 5.29 0.50 -6.15
C ALA A 76 4.62 1.43 -7.19
N PRO A 77 3.70 0.91 -8.02
CA PRO A 77 2.88 1.74 -8.88
C PRO A 77 2.06 2.75 -8.06
N ASN A 78 2.20 4.02 -8.34
CA ASN A 78 1.48 5.07 -7.63
C ASN A 78 0.13 5.37 -8.30
N VAL A 79 -0.96 4.82 -7.75
CA VAL A 79 -2.34 5.00 -8.21
C VAL A 79 -3.07 6.19 -7.54
N LEU A 80 -2.38 6.95 -6.69
CA LEU A 80 -2.98 8.07 -5.97
C LEU A 80 -3.38 9.19 -6.94
N ALA A 81 -4.55 9.79 -6.68
CA ALA A 81 -5.11 10.90 -7.47
C ALA A 81 -5.12 10.64 -8.99
N SER A 82 -5.37 9.40 -9.40
CA SER A 82 -5.32 8.96 -10.80
C SER A 82 -6.41 7.96 -11.11
N SER A 83 -6.82 7.89 -12.36
CA SER A 83 -7.54 6.74 -12.89
C SER A 83 -6.58 5.60 -13.13
N TYR A 84 -7.01 4.36 -12.94
CA TYR A 84 -6.17 3.19 -13.16
C TYR A 84 -6.97 1.94 -13.52
N ASN A 85 -6.30 1.02 -14.18
CA ASN A 85 -6.80 -0.33 -14.46
C ASN A 85 -5.83 -1.36 -13.87
N ILE A 86 -6.39 -2.39 -13.25
CA ILE A 86 -5.65 -3.58 -12.80
C ILE A 86 -6.27 -4.77 -13.52
N LYS A 87 -5.44 -5.46 -14.32
CA LYS A 87 -5.84 -6.65 -15.06
C LYS A 87 -5.01 -7.84 -14.62
N ALA A 88 -5.66 -8.90 -14.15
CA ALA A 88 -5.04 -10.15 -13.76
C ALA A 88 -5.49 -11.29 -14.69
N GLU A 89 -4.54 -11.96 -15.32
CA GLU A 89 -4.74 -13.18 -16.10
C GLU A 89 -4.35 -14.36 -15.20
N ILE A 90 -5.33 -15.19 -14.85
CA ILE A 90 -5.17 -16.24 -13.86
C ILE A 90 -5.67 -17.60 -14.38
N GLU A 91 -5.20 -18.66 -13.75
CA GLU A 91 -5.74 -20.01 -13.93
C GLU A 91 -6.19 -20.54 -12.56
N VAL A 92 -7.49 -20.84 -12.48
CA VAL A 92 -8.14 -21.37 -11.30
C VAL A 92 -8.07 -22.91 -11.36
N PRO A 93 -7.56 -23.58 -10.32
CA PRO A 93 -7.46 -25.05 -10.29
C PRO A 93 -8.83 -25.72 -10.09
N GLU A 94 -8.91 -27.03 -10.34
CA GLU A 94 -10.13 -27.83 -10.21
C GLU A 94 -10.78 -27.74 -8.83
N GLY A 95 -10.01 -27.53 -7.77
CA GLY A 95 -10.50 -27.34 -6.39
C GLY A 95 -11.00 -25.93 -6.07
N GLY A 96 -11.02 -25.01 -7.05
CA GLY A 96 -11.27 -23.59 -6.85
C GLY A 96 -10.01 -22.80 -6.52
N GLY A 97 -10.11 -21.48 -6.56
CA GLY A 97 -8.99 -20.56 -6.29
C GLY A 97 -9.31 -19.60 -5.13
N GLU A 98 -8.33 -19.31 -4.31
CA GLU A 98 -8.41 -18.32 -3.24
C GLU A 98 -7.07 -17.60 -3.10
N GLY A 99 -7.08 -16.37 -2.58
CA GLY A 99 -5.86 -15.65 -2.25
C GLY A 99 -5.69 -14.33 -3.00
N MET A 100 -4.64 -13.61 -2.62
CA MET A 100 -4.33 -12.28 -3.10
C MET A 100 -3.72 -12.31 -4.50
N LEU A 101 -4.24 -11.50 -5.40
CA LEU A 101 -3.67 -11.25 -6.73
C LEU A 101 -2.73 -10.05 -6.68
N VAL A 102 -3.17 -8.95 -6.06
CA VAL A 102 -2.35 -7.77 -5.79
C VAL A 102 -2.90 -7.00 -4.59
N THR A 103 -1.99 -6.52 -3.75
CA THR A 103 -2.30 -5.61 -2.64
C THR A 103 -1.28 -4.49 -2.55
N HIS A 104 -1.70 -3.34 -2.07
CA HIS A 104 -0.84 -2.23 -1.70
C HIS A 104 -1.41 -1.56 -0.45
N GLY A 105 -0.68 -1.65 0.64
CA GLY A 105 -1.14 -1.23 1.96
C GLY A 105 -1.73 -2.39 2.76
N GLY A 106 -2.52 -2.10 3.77
CA GLY A 106 -3.04 -3.09 4.71
C GLY A 106 -4.16 -2.57 5.59
N ARG A 107 -4.15 -2.96 6.86
CA ARG A 107 -5.22 -2.70 7.85
C ARG A 107 -5.62 -1.23 7.97
N PHE A 108 -4.66 -0.31 7.88
CA PHE A 108 -4.91 1.11 8.12
C PHE A 108 -5.16 1.92 6.86
N ALA A 109 -4.71 1.47 5.69
CA ALA A 109 -4.98 2.11 4.40
C ALA A 109 -4.51 1.22 3.25
N GLY A 110 -5.18 1.28 2.11
CA GLY A 110 -4.74 0.60 0.90
C GLY A 110 -5.85 -0.06 0.10
N TYR A 111 -5.45 -0.96 -0.78
CA TYR A 111 -6.38 -1.76 -1.57
C TYR A 111 -5.88 -3.20 -1.73
N GLY A 112 -6.81 -4.10 -1.97
CA GLY A 112 -6.53 -5.49 -2.32
C GLY A 112 -7.45 -5.99 -3.43
N PHE A 113 -6.90 -6.76 -4.36
CA PHE A 113 -7.62 -7.48 -5.38
C PHE A 113 -7.33 -8.97 -5.23
N TYR A 114 -8.35 -9.76 -4.90
CA TYR A 114 -8.17 -11.14 -4.47
C TYR A 114 -9.38 -12.03 -4.82
N LEU A 115 -9.20 -13.33 -4.70
CA LEU A 115 -10.29 -14.28 -4.66
C LEU A 115 -10.58 -14.66 -3.20
N LEU A 116 -11.84 -14.53 -2.79
CA LEU A 116 -12.35 -14.98 -1.50
C LEU A 116 -13.41 -16.07 -1.73
N LYS A 117 -13.12 -17.28 -1.27
CA LYS A 117 -14.01 -18.45 -1.51
C LYS A 117 -14.39 -18.58 -3.00
N GLY A 118 -13.39 -18.41 -3.86
CA GLY A 118 -13.52 -18.46 -5.32
C GLY A 118 -14.11 -17.20 -5.98
N LYS A 119 -14.66 -16.25 -5.23
CA LYS A 119 -15.27 -15.03 -5.77
C LYS A 119 -14.25 -13.92 -5.92
N PRO A 120 -14.24 -13.17 -7.04
CA PRO A 120 -13.38 -12.02 -7.21
C PRO A 120 -13.86 -10.87 -6.33
N VAL A 121 -12.92 -10.28 -5.60
CA VAL A 121 -13.13 -9.14 -4.71
C VAL A 121 -12.07 -8.07 -5.00
N TYR A 122 -12.50 -6.83 -5.17
CA TYR A 122 -11.65 -5.68 -5.01
C TYR A 122 -12.12 -4.90 -3.77
N LEU A 123 -11.21 -4.57 -2.88
CA LEU A 123 -11.51 -3.83 -1.66
C LEU A 123 -10.59 -2.60 -1.56
N TYR A 124 -11.20 -1.45 -1.29
CA TYR A 124 -10.51 -0.20 -1.01
C TYR A 124 -10.71 0.18 0.44
N ASN A 125 -9.61 0.35 1.18
CA ASN A 125 -9.59 0.68 2.60
C ASN A 125 -9.14 2.14 2.79
N LEU A 126 -10.09 3.03 3.03
CA LEU A 126 -9.84 4.44 3.34
C LEU A 126 -9.54 4.61 4.83
N PHE A 127 -8.27 4.52 5.21
CA PHE A 127 -7.73 4.75 6.57
C PHE A 127 -8.43 3.96 7.70
N GLY A 128 -8.96 2.78 7.41
CA GLY A 128 -9.74 2.00 8.39
C GLY A 128 -11.11 2.60 8.71
N MET A 129 -11.39 3.83 8.27
CA MET A 129 -12.68 4.51 8.49
C MET A 129 -13.78 3.96 7.60
N GLN A 130 -13.45 3.64 6.36
CA GLN A 130 -14.38 3.11 5.39
C GLN A 130 -13.71 2.04 4.51
N ARG A 131 -14.35 0.89 4.39
CA ARG A 131 -13.99 -0.15 3.45
C ARG A 131 -15.07 -0.28 2.38
N THR A 132 -14.70 -0.08 1.13
CA THR A 132 -15.61 -0.24 0.00
C THR A 132 -15.22 -1.47 -0.80
N ARG A 133 -16.19 -2.35 -1.02
CA ARG A 133 -16.01 -3.65 -1.65
C ARG A 133 -16.76 -3.74 -2.97
N TRP A 134 -16.08 -4.24 -3.99
CA TRP A 134 -16.67 -4.76 -5.24
C TRP A 134 -16.49 -6.26 -5.23
N GLU A 135 -17.56 -7.01 -5.38
CA GLU A 135 -17.54 -8.47 -5.28
C GLU A 135 -18.37 -9.11 -6.39
N GLY A 136 -17.81 -10.14 -7.03
CA GLY A 136 -18.55 -11.01 -7.94
C GLY A 136 -19.52 -11.90 -7.18
N LYS A 137 -20.71 -12.11 -7.73
CA LYS A 137 -21.76 -12.90 -7.07
C LYS A 137 -21.45 -14.39 -7.03
N GLN A 138 -20.68 -14.90 -8.00
CA GLN A 138 -20.39 -16.32 -8.17
C GLN A 138 -18.90 -16.60 -8.05
N ALA A 139 -18.56 -17.77 -7.53
CA ALA A 139 -17.21 -18.30 -7.60
C ALA A 139 -16.82 -18.57 -9.06
N LEU A 140 -15.54 -18.38 -9.36
CA LEU A 140 -15.00 -18.70 -10.68
C LEU A 140 -14.95 -20.22 -10.87
N THR A 141 -15.21 -20.64 -12.08
CA THR A 141 -15.01 -22.04 -12.49
C THR A 141 -13.52 -22.36 -12.62
N PRO A 142 -13.12 -23.65 -12.58
CA PRO A 142 -11.78 -24.03 -12.97
C PRO A 142 -11.44 -23.58 -14.41
N GLY A 143 -10.18 -23.19 -14.63
CA GLY A 143 -9.68 -22.77 -15.93
C GLY A 143 -9.15 -21.34 -15.94
N LYS A 144 -8.93 -20.81 -17.13
CA LYS A 144 -8.37 -19.47 -17.35
C LYS A 144 -9.45 -18.40 -17.25
N HIS A 145 -9.11 -17.34 -16.51
CA HIS A 145 -9.96 -16.16 -16.34
C HIS A 145 -9.16 -14.88 -16.47
N THR A 146 -9.84 -13.83 -16.90
CA THR A 146 -9.34 -12.45 -16.86
C THR A 146 -10.18 -11.66 -15.88
N LEU A 147 -9.53 -11.15 -14.84
CA LEU A 147 -10.15 -10.26 -13.85
C LEU A 147 -9.65 -8.85 -14.07
N GLU A 148 -10.57 -7.88 -14.10
CA GLU A 148 -10.20 -6.47 -14.27
C GLU A 148 -10.89 -5.60 -13.23
N PHE A 149 -10.15 -4.61 -12.73
CA PHE A 149 -10.72 -3.53 -11.95
C PHE A 149 -10.33 -2.21 -12.57
N ASP A 150 -11.34 -1.47 -13.06
CA ASP A 150 -11.20 -0.11 -13.57
C ASP A 150 -11.62 0.89 -12.49
N PHE A 151 -10.80 1.89 -12.25
CA PHE A 151 -11.13 3.03 -11.40
C PHE A 151 -11.02 4.32 -12.19
N VAL A 152 -12.13 5.04 -12.28
CA VAL A 152 -12.20 6.37 -12.90
C VAL A 152 -12.23 7.41 -11.80
N TYR A 153 -11.15 8.18 -11.67
CA TYR A 153 -10.99 9.22 -10.65
C TYR A 153 -11.76 10.48 -11.05
N ASP A 154 -12.51 11.08 -10.12
CA ASP A 154 -13.34 12.26 -10.37
C ASP A 154 -12.55 13.57 -10.36
N GLY A 155 -11.31 13.56 -9.84
CA GLY A 155 -10.48 14.76 -9.72
C GLY A 155 -9.57 15.01 -10.92
N LYS A 156 -8.91 16.15 -10.89
CA LYS A 156 -7.95 16.59 -11.93
C LYS A 156 -6.50 16.20 -11.65
N GLY A 157 -6.27 15.23 -10.75
CA GLY A 157 -4.94 14.77 -10.34
C GLY A 157 -4.45 15.38 -9.03
N ALA A 158 -3.14 15.41 -8.83
CA ALA A 158 -2.52 15.82 -7.57
C ALA A 158 -2.82 17.26 -7.15
N GLU A 159 -3.15 18.14 -8.09
CA GLU A 159 -3.54 19.53 -7.79
C GLU A 159 -4.78 19.63 -6.90
N THR A 160 -5.71 18.66 -7.04
CA THR A 160 -6.92 18.64 -6.22
C THR A 160 -6.65 18.33 -4.76
N LEU A 161 -5.48 17.80 -4.43
CA LEU A 161 -5.03 17.55 -3.05
C LEU A 161 -4.69 18.85 -2.30
N LEU A 162 -4.20 19.87 -3.01
CA LEU A 162 -3.74 21.10 -2.39
C LEU A 162 -4.83 22.17 -2.29
N TYR A 163 -5.82 22.15 -3.17
CA TYR A 163 -6.80 23.25 -3.33
C TYR A 163 -8.25 22.79 -3.32
N GLY A 164 -8.53 21.49 -3.36
CA GLY A 164 -9.87 21.01 -3.72
C GLY A 164 -10.75 20.51 -2.58
N ASP A 165 -10.19 20.16 -1.43
CA ASP A 165 -10.98 19.57 -0.36
C ASP A 165 -10.45 19.95 1.04
N PRO A 166 -11.23 20.69 1.83
CA PRO A 166 -10.83 21.05 3.21
C PRO A 166 -10.65 19.85 4.15
N SER A 167 -11.13 18.66 3.77
CA SER A 167 -10.89 17.44 4.54
C SER A 167 -9.47 16.90 4.42
N GLY A 168 -8.68 17.37 3.44
CA GLY A 168 -7.36 16.84 3.12
C GLY A 168 -7.39 15.46 2.45
N LEU A 169 -8.56 14.94 2.09
CA LEU A 169 -8.72 13.67 1.36
C LEU A 169 -8.72 13.89 -0.16
N GLY A 170 -8.37 12.85 -0.92
CA GLY A 170 -8.53 12.85 -2.37
C GLY A 170 -9.99 12.84 -2.80
N GLN A 171 -10.24 13.29 -4.03
CA GLN A 171 -11.58 13.17 -4.64
C GLN A 171 -11.96 11.70 -4.77
N GLY A 172 -13.25 11.46 -4.98
CA GLY A 172 -13.77 10.12 -5.18
C GLY A 172 -13.52 9.56 -6.58
N GLY A 173 -14.27 8.54 -6.90
CA GLY A 173 -14.23 7.92 -8.21
C GLY A 173 -15.17 6.73 -8.31
N THR A 174 -15.30 6.21 -9.52
CA THR A 174 -16.13 5.05 -9.80
C THR A 174 -15.26 3.83 -10.12
N GLY A 175 -15.42 2.77 -9.33
CA GLY A 175 -14.78 1.48 -9.56
C GLY A 175 -15.70 0.51 -10.27
N THR A 176 -15.17 -0.26 -11.22
CA THR A 176 -15.89 -1.30 -11.97
C THR A 176 -15.08 -2.58 -11.99
N LEU A 177 -15.63 -3.64 -11.39
CA LEU A 177 -15.07 -4.99 -11.39
C LEU A 177 -15.64 -5.78 -12.56
N LYS A 178 -14.76 -6.44 -13.33
CA LYS A 178 -15.12 -7.28 -14.47
C LYS A 178 -14.50 -8.67 -14.33
N VAL A 179 -15.22 -9.66 -14.86
CA VAL A 179 -14.75 -11.04 -15.02
C VAL A 179 -14.98 -11.43 -16.48
N ASP A 180 -13.93 -11.84 -17.18
CA ASP A 180 -13.95 -12.24 -18.58
C ASP A 180 -14.66 -11.20 -19.47
N GLY A 181 -14.34 -9.92 -19.24
CA GLY A 181 -14.92 -8.77 -19.94
C GLY A 181 -16.34 -8.37 -19.50
N LYS A 182 -17.00 -9.14 -18.62
CA LYS A 182 -18.34 -8.82 -18.13
C LYS A 182 -18.29 -8.06 -16.81
N VAL A 183 -19.02 -6.95 -16.72
CA VAL A 183 -19.17 -6.19 -15.47
C VAL A 183 -19.93 -7.00 -14.45
N VAL A 184 -19.34 -7.18 -13.25
CA VAL A 184 -19.96 -7.92 -12.14
C VAL A 184 -20.31 -7.02 -10.96
N ALA A 185 -19.60 -5.88 -10.79
CA ALA A 185 -19.93 -4.87 -9.79
C ALA A 185 -19.46 -3.50 -10.23
N THR A 186 -20.25 -2.47 -9.92
CA THR A 186 -19.87 -1.05 -10.09
C THR A 186 -20.27 -0.30 -8.83
N ARG A 187 -19.36 0.49 -8.27
CA ARG A 187 -19.62 1.34 -7.11
C ARG A 187 -18.83 2.64 -7.19
N LYS A 188 -19.38 3.68 -6.61
CA LYS A 188 -18.71 4.95 -6.38
C LYS A 188 -18.15 5.00 -4.96
N ILE A 189 -16.98 5.61 -4.79
CA ILE A 189 -16.45 6.07 -3.51
C ILE A 189 -16.34 7.59 -3.54
N GLU A 190 -16.63 8.23 -2.42
CA GLU A 190 -16.68 9.69 -2.33
C GLU A 190 -15.29 10.30 -2.09
N LYS A 191 -14.40 9.56 -1.45
CA LYS A 191 -13.06 10.01 -1.07
C LYS A 191 -12.02 8.93 -1.28
N THR A 192 -10.78 9.35 -1.58
CA THR A 192 -9.63 8.48 -1.74
C THR A 192 -8.47 8.89 -0.83
N ILE A 193 -7.49 8.02 -0.70
CA ILE A 193 -6.23 8.28 0.02
C ILE A 193 -5.47 9.36 -0.77
N PRO A 194 -5.07 10.49 -0.12
CA PRO A 194 -4.54 11.64 -0.83
C PRO A 194 -3.07 11.54 -1.23
N MET A 195 -2.19 11.11 -0.32
CA MET A 195 -0.74 11.29 -0.51
C MET A 195 0.08 10.03 -0.46
N LEU A 196 -0.28 9.08 0.40
CA LEU A 196 0.55 7.91 0.65
C LEU A 196 -0.31 6.74 1.11
N MET A 197 -0.07 5.55 0.54
CA MET A 197 -0.53 4.30 1.10
C MET A 197 0.18 4.06 2.44
N GLN A 198 -0.26 3.07 3.19
CA GLN A 198 0.28 2.81 4.52
C GLN A 198 1.80 2.61 4.53
N TRP A 199 2.51 3.32 5.40
CA TRP A 199 3.98 3.38 5.44
C TRP A 199 4.65 2.05 5.78
N ALA A 200 4.04 1.30 6.68
CA ALA A 200 4.59 0.04 7.20
C ALA A 200 4.27 -1.17 6.32
N GLU A 201 3.56 -0.95 5.22
CA GLU A 201 3.13 -2.01 4.32
C GLU A 201 3.84 -1.93 2.98
N SER A 202 3.81 -3.03 2.25
CA SER A 202 4.40 -3.16 0.93
C SER A 202 3.35 -3.24 -0.18
N PHE A 203 3.84 -3.23 -1.42
CA PHE A 203 3.09 -3.67 -2.58
C PHE A 203 3.47 -5.11 -2.87
N ASP A 204 2.49 -5.98 -2.91
CA ASP A 204 2.65 -7.40 -3.11
C ASP A 204 1.78 -7.90 -4.28
N VAL A 205 2.31 -8.86 -5.04
CA VAL A 205 1.62 -9.55 -6.14
C VAL A 205 1.62 -11.05 -5.88
N GLY A 206 0.48 -11.71 -6.02
CA GLY A 206 0.32 -13.16 -5.82
C GLY A 206 0.32 -13.60 -4.36
N ALA A 207 0.42 -12.67 -3.43
CA ALA A 207 0.26 -12.89 -1.99
C ALA A 207 0.00 -11.56 -1.30
N ASP A 208 -0.51 -11.60 -0.05
CA ASP A 208 -0.41 -10.53 0.94
C ASP A 208 0.45 -11.04 2.10
N THR A 209 1.51 -10.31 2.45
CA THR A 209 2.48 -10.74 3.45
C THR A 209 2.54 -9.82 4.67
N GLY A 210 1.87 -8.66 4.59
CA GLY A 210 1.78 -7.68 5.66
C GLY A 210 0.56 -7.84 6.56
N SER A 211 -0.16 -6.76 6.84
CA SER A 211 -1.46 -6.82 7.50
C SER A 211 -2.60 -6.83 6.47
N PRO A 212 -3.71 -7.55 6.71
CA PRO A 212 -4.78 -7.65 5.73
C PRO A 212 -5.46 -6.29 5.51
N VAL A 213 -5.86 -5.99 4.27
CA VAL A 213 -6.69 -4.80 3.97
C VAL A 213 -8.12 -4.96 4.51
N ALA A 214 -8.54 -6.21 4.78
CA ALA A 214 -9.82 -6.58 5.39
C ALA A 214 -9.61 -7.74 6.37
N ASP A 215 -9.56 -7.43 7.65
CA ASP A 215 -9.33 -8.43 8.73
C ASP A 215 -10.44 -9.48 8.81
N GLU A 216 -11.65 -9.11 8.36
CA GLU A 216 -12.82 -9.98 8.33
C GLU A 216 -12.80 -11.03 7.21
N ASP A 217 -11.97 -10.81 6.18
CA ASP A 217 -11.93 -11.68 4.99
C ASP A 217 -10.84 -12.76 5.10
N TYR A 218 -9.65 -12.37 5.56
CA TYR A 218 -8.50 -13.25 5.54
C TYR A 218 -7.45 -12.86 6.58
N HIS A 219 -6.53 -13.79 6.81
CA HIS A 219 -5.31 -13.58 7.58
C HIS A 219 -4.08 -13.71 6.68
N THR A 220 -3.02 -13.01 7.00
CA THR A 220 -1.74 -13.11 6.29
C THR A 220 -0.86 -14.24 6.86
N PRO A 221 -0.05 -14.89 6.02
CA PRO A 221 0.11 -14.66 4.58
C PRO A 221 -1.06 -15.23 3.77
N PHE A 222 -1.67 -14.40 2.91
CA PHE A 222 -2.78 -14.79 2.04
C PHE A 222 -2.29 -14.99 0.61
N ARG A 223 -1.89 -16.19 0.29
CA ARG A 223 -1.27 -16.56 -0.99
C ARG A 223 -2.34 -17.01 -1.98
N PHE A 224 -2.19 -16.58 -3.25
CA PHE A 224 -3.03 -17.10 -4.31
C PHE A 224 -2.73 -18.58 -4.54
N THR A 225 -3.76 -19.41 -4.52
CA THR A 225 -3.67 -20.88 -4.65
C THR A 225 -3.73 -21.34 -6.10
N GLY A 226 -4.14 -20.47 -7.02
CA GLY A 226 -4.10 -20.72 -8.46
C GLY A 226 -2.78 -20.25 -9.08
N LYS A 227 -2.76 -20.15 -10.41
CA LYS A 227 -1.64 -19.61 -11.16
C LYS A 227 -1.94 -18.18 -11.59
N LEU A 228 -1.06 -17.24 -11.27
CA LEU A 228 -1.08 -15.89 -11.79
C LEU A 228 -0.15 -15.83 -13.01
N ASP A 229 -0.72 -15.86 -14.20
CA ASP A 229 0.07 -15.81 -15.43
C ASP A 229 0.63 -14.41 -15.66
N LYS A 230 -0.20 -13.38 -15.48
CA LYS A 230 0.18 -11.99 -15.69
C LYS A 230 -0.71 -11.05 -14.88
N LEU A 231 -0.10 -10.03 -14.30
CA LEU A 231 -0.80 -8.88 -13.74
C LEU A 231 -0.29 -7.62 -14.42
N THR A 232 -1.20 -6.83 -14.98
CA THR A 232 -0.90 -5.53 -15.58
C THR A 232 -1.62 -4.45 -14.78
N LEU A 233 -0.91 -3.39 -14.41
CA LEU A 233 -1.45 -2.21 -13.78
C LEU A 233 -1.14 -1.01 -14.68
N THR A 234 -2.18 -0.32 -15.15
CA THR A 234 -2.06 0.87 -16.00
C THR A 234 -2.61 2.06 -15.26
N ILE A 235 -1.91 3.18 -15.30
CA ILE A 235 -2.27 4.42 -14.62
C ILE A 235 -2.50 5.50 -15.68
N ASP A 236 -3.68 6.08 -15.68
CA ASP A 236 -4.00 7.27 -16.47
C ASP A 236 -3.91 8.51 -15.57
N ARG A 237 -2.80 9.22 -15.70
CA ARG A 237 -2.59 10.47 -14.99
C ARG A 237 -3.19 11.61 -15.81
N PRO A 238 -4.02 12.46 -15.20
CA PRO A 238 -4.47 13.66 -15.86
C PRO A 238 -3.25 14.45 -16.36
N LYS A 239 -3.28 14.85 -17.61
CA LYS A 239 -2.27 15.79 -18.16
C LYS A 239 -2.55 17.14 -17.53
N LEU A 240 -1.55 17.69 -16.87
CA LEU A 240 -1.54 19.06 -16.38
C LEU A 240 -1.49 20.04 -17.53
#